data_fb563ba3fd272cfa264ff8f4bd38ec94
#
_entry.id   fb563ba3fd272cfa264ff8f4bd38ec94
#
_cell.length_a   1.000
_cell.length_b   1.000
_cell.length_c   1.000
_cell.angle_alpha   90.00
_cell.angle_beta   90.00
_cell.angle_gamma   90.00
#
_symmetry.space_group_name_H-M   'P 1'
#
loop_
_entity.id
_entity.type
_entity.pdbx_description
1 polymer ?
#
loop_
_entity_poly.entity_id
_entity_poly.type
_entity_poly.pdbx_seq_one_letter_code
_entity_poly.pdbx_strand_id
1 'polypeptide(L)'
;MASVDYEFETGQNEQRAGRLVSARAHFDAAVDLLLAQPGGARSSSRLSERFDQLLDRISAFDLLALREGDGFTEARSEPAAIDELLTDTVFERPAPLATTAETVMADLSRQHFDLDIPANEKVLSYVELFQGRLHDFMEAGLERSLRYLPMIREVFEAEGVPADLAYVPLIESAFKNNALSRASARGMWQFMPSTGKEHGLDQTWFVDERADPHSWSDNYFCSDT
;
A
#
# COMPACT_ATOMS: atom_id res chain seq x y z
N MET A 1 -13.35 -0.73 -25.50
CA MET A 1 -14.41 -0.51 -24.50
C MET A 1 -15.39 -1.67 -24.45
N ALA A 2 -16.08 -2.05 -25.57
CA ALA A 2 -16.99 -3.20 -25.55
C ALA A 2 -16.37 -4.51 -25.05
N SER A 3 -15.12 -4.76 -25.40
CA SER A 3 -14.39 -5.96 -24.93
C SER A 3 -14.09 -5.91 -23.42
N VAL A 4 -13.79 -4.74 -22.88
CA VAL A 4 -13.58 -4.55 -21.43
C VAL A 4 -14.88 -4.81 -20.67
N ASP A 5 -15.98 -4.23 -21.15
CA ASP A 5 -17.29 -4.42 -20.53
C ASP A 5 -17.74 -5.88 -20.59
N TYR A 6 -17.48 -6.57 -21.72
CA TYR A 6 -17.76 -8.00 -21.89
C TYR A 6 -16.99 -8.86 -20.87
N GLU A 7 -15.69 -8.68 -20.78
CA GLU A 7 -14.86 -9.43 -19.82
C GLU A 7 -15.31 -9.17 -18.38
N PHE A 8 -15.57 -7.92 -18.05
CA PHE A 8 -16.02 -7.57 -16.72
C PHE A 8 -17.39 -8.18 -16.36
N GLU A 9 -18.39 -8.11 -17.25
CA GLU A 9 -19.71 -8.72 -17.03
C GLU A 9 -19.61 -10.25 -16.95
N THR A 10 -18.77 -10.87 -17.76
CA THR A 10 -18.53 -12.30 -17.71
C THR A 10 -17.92 -12.69 -16.37
N GLY A 11 -16.90 -11.96 -15.90
CA GLY A 11 -16.31 -12.16 -14.59
C GLY A 11 -17.34 -12.09 -13.45
N GLN A 12 -18.25 -11.10 -13.49
CA GLN A 12 -19.32 -11.00 -12.50
C GLN A 12 -20.30 -12.18 -12.54
N ASN A 13 -20.60 -12.70 -13.71
CA ASN A 13 -21.49 -13.86 -13.85
C ASN A 13 -20.84 -15.14 -13.34
N GLU A 14 -19.55 -15.33 -13.63
CA GLU A 14 -18.74 -16.43 -13.09
C GLU A 14 -18.66 -16.37 -11.55
N GLN A 15 -18.46 -15.18 -11.00
CA GLN A 15 -18.46 -14.95 -9.55
C GLN A 15 -19.78 -15.35 -8.91
N ARG A 16 -20.92 -14.87 -9.47
CA ARG A 16 -22.26 -15.23 -8.97
C ARG A 16 -22.53 -16.73 -9.04
N ALA A 17 -21.91 -17.41 -9.99
CA ALA A 17 -21.99 -18.86 -10.15
C ALA A 17 -21.01 -19.65 -9.24
N GLY A 18 -20.23 -18.95 -8.39
CA GLY A 18 -19.24 -19.56 -7.51
C GLY A 18 -17.96 -20.04 -8.20
N ARG A 19 -17.78 -19.70 -9.47
CA ARG A 19 -16.58 -20.09 -10.25
C ARG A 19 -15.50 -19.02 -10.14
N LEU A 20 -14.88 -18.94 -8.97
CA LEU A 20 -13.99 -17.82 -8.58
C LEU A 20 -12.76 -17.71 -9.47
N VAL A 21 -12.13 -18.85 -9.85
CA VAL A 21 -10.96 -18.86 -10.73
C VAL A 21 -11.28 -18.28 -12.11
N SER A 22 -12.42 -18.67 -12.68
CA SER A 22 -12.88 -18.15 -13.97
C SER A 22 -13.23 -16.65 -13.86
N ALA A 23 -13.90 -16.25 -12.78
CA ALA A 23 -14.23 -14.86 -12.52
C ALA A 23 -12.97 -13.97 -12.50
N ARG A 24 -11.94 -14.42 -11.80
CA ARG A 24 -10.66 -13.71 -11.72
C ARG A 24 -10.00 -13.56 -13.07
N ALA A 25 -9.90 -14.63 -13.85
CA ALA A 25 -9.30 -14.57 -15.17
C ALA A 25 -9.99 -13.53 -16.10
N HIS A 26 -11.32 -13.41 -16.01
CA HIS A 26 -12.07 -12.39 -16.75
C HIS A 26 -11.84 -10.98 -16.22
N PHE A 27 -11.71 -10.78 -14.91
CA PHE A 27 -11.36 -9.48 -14.34
C PHE A 27 -9.95 -9.04 -14.74
N ASP A 28 -8.97 -9.95 -14.70
CA ASP A 28 -7.61 -9.68 -15.14
C ASP A 28 -7.58 -9.30 -16.63
N ALA A 29 -8.30 -10.04 -17.48
CA ALA A 29 -8.41 -9.72 -18.90
C ALA A 29 -9.04 -8.33 -19.15
N ALA A 30 -10.04 -7.94 -18.35
CA ALA A 30 -10.64 -6.60 -18.45
C ALA A 30 -9.63 -5.48 -18.10
N VAL A 31 -8.82 -5.68 -17.08
CA VAL A 31 -7.75 -4.75 -16.69
C VAL A 31 -6.68 -4.67 -17.77
N ASP A 32 -6.19 -5.80 -18.25
CA ASP A 32 -5.17 -5.86 -19.29
C ASP A 32 -5.61 -5.15 -20.59
N LEU A 33 -6.88 -5.29 -20.96
CA LEU A 33 -7.46 -4.57 -22.10
C LEU A 33 -7.48 -3.05 -21.92
N LEU A 34 -7.61 -2.55 -20.69
CA LEU A 34 -7.52 -1.12 -20.39
C LEU A 34 -6.06 -0.63 -20.38
N LEU A 35 -5.15 -1.42 -19.83
CA LEU A 35 -3.71 -1.10 -19.82
C LEU A 35 -3.12 -1.10 -21.23
N ALA A 36 -3.59 -1.99 -22.12
CA ALA A 36 -3.15 -2.06 -23.51
C ALA A 36 -3.67 -0.93 -24.41
N GLN A 37 -4.48 0.01 -23.91
CA GLN A 37 -4.93 1.15 -24.70
C GLN A 37 -3.76 2.09 -25.06
N PRO A 38 -3.77 2.72 -26.24
CA PRO A 38 -2.74 3.69 -26.59
C PRO A 38 -2.65 4.83 -25.57
N GLY A 39 -1.48 4.97 -24.93
CA GLY A 39 -1.26 5.93 -23.85
C GLY A 39 -1.68 5.42 -22.46
N GLY A 40 -2.02 4.11 -22.34
CA GLY A 40 -2.37 3.46 -21.09
C GLY A 40 -3.76 3.79 -20.55
N ALA A 41 -4.14 3.14 -19.45
CA ALA A 41 -5.44 3.28 -18.82
C ALA A 41 -5.77 4.71 -18.34
N ARG A 42 -4.76 5.54 -18.16
CA ARG A 42 -4.88 6.93 -17.67
C ARG A 42 -4.76 8.00 -18.76
N SER A 43 -4.74 7.60 -20.03
CA SER A 43 -4.58 8.52 -21.18
C SER A 43 -5.73 9.51 -21.38
N SER A 44 -6.88 9.29 -20.76
CA SER A 44 -8.00 10.22 -20.75
C SER A 44 -8.80 10.10 -19.45
N SER A 45 -9.47 11.18 -19.04
CA SER A 45 -10.29 11.19 -17.81
C SER A 45 -11.33 10.07 -17.81
N ARG A 46 -11.94 9.78 -18.96
CA ARG A 46 -12.95 8.71 -19.08
C ARG A 46 -12.35 7.30 -18.91
N LEU A 47 -11.15 7.07 -19.43
CA LEU A 47 -10.45 5.79 -19.25
C LEU A 47 -9.99 5.63 -17.82
N SER A 48 -9.43 6.67 -17.21
CA SER A 48 -9.02 6.68 -15.81
C SER A 48 -10.18 6.37 -14.86
N GLU A 49 -11.31 7.06 -15.03
CA GLU A 49 -12.50 6.84 -14.23
C GLU A 49 -13.03 5.40 -14.37
N ARG A 50 -13.03 4.86 -15.60
CA ARG A 50 -13.45 3.49 -15.86
C ARG A 50 -12.50 2.47 -15.27
N PHE A 51 -11.21 2.72 -15.34
CA PHE A 51 -10.16 1.90 -14.74
C PHE A 51 -10.32 1.86 -13.23
N ASP A 52 -10.46 3.01 -12.59
CA ASP A 52 -10.64 3.11 -11.14
C ASP A 52 -11.92 2.38 -10.67
N GLN A 53 -13.05 2.55 -11.39
CA GLN A 53 -14.29 1.81 -11.10
C GLN A 53 -14.14 0.29 -11.24
N LEU A 54 -13.39 -0.17 -12.25
CA LEU A 54 -13.12 -1.59 -12.44
C LEU A 54 -12.32 -2.15 -11.29
N LEU A 55 -11.28 -1.44 -10.88
CA LEU A 55 -10.39 -1.85 -9.79
C LEU A 55 -11.08 -1.88 -8.44
N ASP A 56 -11.92 -0.88 -8.13
CA ASP A 56 -12.71 -0.87 -6.89
C ASP A 56 -13.56 -2.13 -6.76
N ARG A 57 -14.17 -2.57 -7.88
CA ARG A 57 -15.01 -3.76 -7.90
C ARG A 57 -14.20 -5.06 -7.80
N ILE A 58 -13.05 -5.14 -8.49
CA ILE A 58 -12.14 -6.29 -8.39
C ILE A 58 -11.57 -6.37 -6.96
N SER A 59 -11.19 -5.24 -6.38
CA SER A 59 -10.68 -5.16 -5.02
C SER A 59 -11.71 -5.63 -3.98
N ALA A 60 -12.97 -5.25 -4.15
CA ALA A 60 -14.05 -5.73 -3.28
C ALA A 60 -14.22 -7.26 -3.38
N PHE A 61 -14.04 -7.83 -4.57
CA PHE A 61 -14.06 -9.27 -4.79
C PHE A 61 -12.88 -9.98 -4.14
N ASP A 62 -11.66 -9.47 -4.33
CA ASP A 62 -10.44 -10.01 -3.71
C ASP A 62 -10.53 -9.98 -2.18
N LEU A 63 -11.04 -8.88 -1.63
CA LEU A 63 -11.24 -8.74 -0.18
C LEU A 63 -12.24 -9.77 0.36
N LEU A 64 -13.31 -10.06 -0.38
CA LEU A 64 -14.29 -11.06 0.01
C LEU A 64 -13.67 -12.47 -0.01
N ALA A 65 -12.96 -12.83 -1.08
CA ALA A 65 -12.28 -14.11 -1.23
C ALA A 65 -11.22 -14.33 -0.13
N LEU A 66 -10.45 -13.30 0.20
CA LEU A 66 -9.47 -13.36 1.29
C LEU A 66 -10.11 -13.51 2.67
N ARG A 67 -11.29 -12.93 2.89
CA ARG A 67 -12.03 -13.05 4.16
C ARG A 67 -12.68 -14.42 4.33
N GLU A 68 -13.15 -15.01 3.25
CA GLU A 68 -13.80 -16.32 3.25
C GLU A 68 -12.81 -17.47 3.41
N GLY A 69 -11.51 -17.17 3.37
CA GLY A 69 -10.46 -18.14 3.69
C GLY A 69 -10.32 -19.21 2.63
N ASP A 70 -10.21 -18.81 1.38
CA ASP A 70 -10.17 -19.65 0.20
C ASP A 70 -8.86 -20.45 0.02
N GLY A 71 -8.37 -20.92 1.10
CA GLY A 71 -7.63 -22.16 1.30
C GLY A 71 -6.19 -22.27 0.76
N PHE A 72 -5.63 -21.27 0.07
CA PHE A 72 -4.32 -21.43 -0.56
C PHE A 72 -3.19 -20.56 0.00
N THR A 73 -3.46 -19.65 0.90
CA THR A 73 -2.39 -18.94 1.64
C THR A 73 -2.48 -19.30 3.11
N GLU A 74 -1.49 -20.02 3.61
CA GLU A 74 -1.34 -20.34 5.04
C GLU A 74 -1.19 -19.05 5.91
N ALA A 75 -0.81 -17.95 5.30
CA ALA A 75 -0.70 -16.64 5.98
C ALA A 75 -2.04 -15.91 5.94
N ARG A 76 -2.74 -15.84 7.07
CA ARG A 76 -3.89 -14.95 7.25
C ARG A 76 -3.45 -13.51 6.98
N SER A 77 -4.23 -12.78 6.16
CA SER A 77 -4.02 -11.34 6.01
C SER A 77 -4.21 -10.63 7.34
N GLU A 78 -3.28 -9.75 7.68
CA GLU A 78 -3.39 -8.89 8.86
C GLU A 78 -3.99 -7.54 8.47
N PRO A 79 -4.76 -6.88 9.34
CA PRO A 79 -5.21 -5.52 9.06
C PRO A 79 -4.03 -4.59 8.79
N ALA A 80 -4.19 -3.71 7.83
CA ALA A 80 -3.19 -2.68 7.57
C ALA A 80 -3.13 -1.70 8.73
N ALA A 81 -1.93 -1.31 9.12
CA ALA A 81 -1.71 -0.38 10.23
C ALA A 81 -2.40 0.97 10.00
N ILE A 82 -2.40 1.43 8.75
CA ILE A 82 -3.06 2.68 8.38
C ILE A 82 -4.57 2.65 8.65
N ASP A 83 -5.24 1.52 8.50
CA ASP A 83 -6.67 1.39 8.81
C ASP A 83 -6.94 1.49 10.32
N GLU A 84 -6.05 0.96 11.14
CA GLU A 84 -6.11 1.08 12.59
C GLU A 84 -5.86 2.53 13.01
N LEU A 85 -4.82 3.16 12.47
CA LEU A 85 -4.49 4.56 12.70
C LEU A 85 -5.61 5.50 12.26
N LEU A 86 -6.24 5.28 11.09
CA LEU A 86 -7.35 6.08 10.61
C LEU A 86 -8.61 5.92 11.47
N THR A 87 -8.83 4.74 12.03
CA THR A 87 -9.93 4.52 12.98
C THR A 87 -9.67 5.28 14.28
N ASP A 88 -8.40 5.36 14.68
CA ASP A 88 -7.95 6.11 15.84
C ASP A 88 -7.85 7.63 15.60
N THR A 89 -7.84 8.11 14.34
CA THR A 89 -7.82 9.55 14.02
C THR A 89 -9.12 10.30 14.30
N VAL A 90 -10.19 9.61 14.73
CA VAL A 90 -11.32 10.23 15.44
C VAL A 90 -10.88 10.79 16.80
N PHE A 91 -9.66 10.50 17.24
CA PHE A 91 -9.11 11.02 18.47
C PHE A 91 -8.61 12.47 18.34
N GLU A 92 -8.96 13.28 19.30
CA GLU A 92 -8.30 14.56 19.51
C GLU A 92 -6.78 14.32 19.62
N ARG A 93 -6.05 14.91 18.70
CA ARG A 93 -4.59 14.90 18.77
C ARG A 93 -4.17 15.62 20.05
N PRO A 94 -3.25 15.06 20.84
CA PRO A 94 -2.76 15.75 22.01
C PRO A 94 -2.11 17.06 21.60
N ALA A 95 -2.29 18.09 22.41
CA ALA A 95 -1.53 19.33 22.25
C ALA A 95 -0.04 19.04 22.54
N PRO A 96 0.89 19.51 21.69
CA PRO A 96 2.30 19.26 21.88
C PRO A 96 2.78 19.93 23.18
N LEU A 97 3.58 19.20 23.95
CA LEU A 97 4.24 19.74 25.13
C LEU A 97 5.45 20.60 24.72
N ALA A 98 5.76 21.63 25.51
CA ALA A 98 6.94 22.47 25.26
C ALA A 98 8.25 21.64 25.29
N THR A 99 8.34 20.66 26.18
CA THR A 99 9.48 19.73 26.28
C THR A 99 9.65 18.87 25.03
N THR A 100 8.56 18.44 24.38
CA THR A 100 8.60 17.71 23.13
C THR A 100 9.13 18.59 22.00
N ALA A 101 8.67 19.86 21.91
CA ALA A 101 9.16 20.80 20.93
C ALA A 101 10.68 21.04 21.08
N GLU A 102 11.17 21.26 22.30
CA GLU A 102 12.59 21.44 22.59
C GLU A 102 13.41 20.21 22.18
N THR A 103 12.94 19.02 22.53
CA THR A 103 13.61 17.76 22.18
C THR A 103 13.68 17.54 20.67
N VAL A 104 12.55 17.71 19.97
CA VAL A 104 12.47 17.55 18.51
C VAL A 104 13.38 18.56 17.82
N MET A 105 13.38 19.82 18.22
CA MET A 105 14.26 20.86 17.67
C MET A 105 15.74 20.52 17.88
N ALA A 106 16.09 20.01 19.07
CA ALA A 106 17.46 19.59 19.36
C ALA A 106 17.89 18.39 18.50
N ASP A 107 17.01 17.41 18.26
CA ASP A 107 17.30 16.25 17.42
C ASP A 107 17.40 16.64 15.94
N LEU A 108 16.49 17.45 15.42
CA LEU A 108 16.57 17.98 14.06
C LEU A 108 17.87 18.76 13.80
N SER A 109 18.41 19.44 14.82
CA SER A 109 19.67 20.17 14.70
C SER A 109 20.93 19.28 14.73
N ARG A 110 20.82 18.06 15.22
CA ARG A 110 21.94 17.12 15.39
C ARG A 110 22.03 16.08 14.27
N GLN A 111 20.92 15.78 13.63
CA GLN A 111 20.82 14.74 12.62
C GLN A 111 20.67 15.39 11.24
N HIS A 112 21.13 14.69 10.21
CA HIS A 112 20.89 15.06 8.83
C HIS A 112 19.67 14.28 8.34
N PHE A 113 18.75 15.00 7.72
CA PHE A 113 17.57 14.46 7.04
C PHE A 113 17.64 14.87 5.58
N ASP A 114 17.20 14.00 4.68
CA ASP A 114 17.14 14.31 3.24
C ASP A 114 15.92 15.19 2.94
N LEU A 115 14.88 15.08 3.77
CA LEU A 115 13.68 15.90 3.67
C LEU A 115 13.70 17.05 4.68
N ASP A 116 13.17 18.20 4.29
CA ASP A 116 12.93 19.32 5.22
C ASP A 116 11.76 18.96 6.17
N ILE A 117 12.08 18.72 7.43
CA ILE A 117 11.11 18.34 8.45
C ILE A 117 10.70 19.57 9.28
N PRO A 118 9.53 20.14 9.08
CA PRO A 118 9.09 21.29 9.83
C PRO A 118 8.65 20.90 11.25
N ALA A 119 9.24 21.51 12.29
CA ALA A 119 8.81 21.32 13.68
C ALA A 119 7.55 22.14 13.99
N ASN A 120 6.49 21.96 13.22
CA ASN A 120 5.23 22.66 13.42
C ASN A 120 4.31 21.91 14.42
N GLU A 121 3.25 22.57 14.87
CA GLU A 121 2.30 22.00 15.84
C GLU A 121 1.73 20.63 15.41
N LYS A 122 1.47 20.45 14.10
CA LYS A 122 0.94 19.21 13.57
C LYS A 122 1.95 18.07 13.73
N VAL A 123 3.22 18.28 13.37
CA VAL A 123 4.30 17.29 13.52
C VAL A 123 4.51 16.97 14.99
N LEU A 124 4.61 17.98 15.85
CA LEU A 124 4.81 17.79 17.28
C LEU A 124 3.66 17.01 17.93
N SER A 125 2.42 17.24 17.53
CA SER A 125 1.27 16.48 18.05
C SER A 125 1.28 15.01 17.61
N TYR A 126 1.84 14.67 16.44
CA TYR A 126 2.07 13.27 16.07
C TYR A 126 3.21 12.65 16.86
N VAL A 127 4.28 13.38 17.15
CA VAL A 127 5.35 12.89 18.03
C VAL A 127 4.79 12.53 19.41
N GLU A 128 3.96 13.39 20.01
CA GLU A 128 3.28 13.09 21.27
C GLU A 128 2.40 11.85 21.20
N LEU A 129 1.66 11.71 20.08
CA LEU A 129 0.79 10.56 19.86
C LEU A 129 1.59 9.25 19.78
N PHE A 130 2.68 9.24 19.03
CA PHE A 130 3.53 8.06 18.82
C PHE A 130 4.39 7.73 20.03
N GLN A 131 4.85 8.72 20.79
CA GLN A 131 5.57 8.49 22.05
C GLN A 131 4.64 8.10 23.21
N GLY A 132 3.37 8.43 23.12
CA GLY A 132 2.36 8.14 24.13
C GLY A 132 1.50 6.94 23.75
N ARG A 133 0.28 7.22 23.32
CA ARG A 133 -0.76 6.19 23.10
C ARG A 133 -0.41 5.15 22.04
N LEU A 134 0.36 5.50 21.02
CA LEU A 134 0.77 4.60 19.95
C LEU A 134 2.22 4.10 20.14
N HIS A 135 2.76 4.17 21.35
CA HIS A 135 4.13 3.75 21.66
C HIS A 135 4.36 2.28 21.28
N ASP A 136 3.50 1.37 21.73
CA ASP A 136 3.65 -0.06 21.47
C ASP A 136 3.54 -0.39 19.96
N PHE A 137 2.68 0.35 19.24
CA PHE A 137 2.59 0.26 17.77
C PHE A 137 3.92 0.65 17.12
N MET A 138 4.50 1.78 17.53
CA MET A 138 5.77 2.27 16.99
C MET A 138 6.92 1.32 17.33
N GLU A 139 7.01 0.84 18.57
CA GLU A 139 8.03 -0.09 19.01
C GLU A 139 7.99 -1.38 18.16
N ALA A 140 6.83 -2.02 18.06
CA ALA A 140 6.67 -3.23 17.28
C ALA A 140 6.93 -3.03 15.77
N GLY A 141 6.57 -1.87 15.22
CA GLY A 141 6.85 -1.52 13.83
C GLY A 141 8.33 -1.28 13.57
N LEU A 142 8.99 -0.54 14.47
CA LEU A 142 10.43 -0.29 14.39
C LEU A 142 11.25 -1.58 14.55
N GLU A 143 10.85 -2.49 15.44
CA GLU A 143 11.50 -3.79 15.59
C GLU A 143 11.44 -4.59 14.27
N ARG A 144 10.26 -4.63 13.61
CA ARG A 144 10.11 -5.29 12.29
C ARG A 144 10.92 -4.60 11.22
N SER A 145 11.05 -3.28 11.27
CA SER A 145 11.78 -2.48 10.29
C SER A 145 13.26 -2.86 10.17
N LEU A 146 13.87 -3.30 11.26
CA LEU A 146 15.28 -3.71 11.29
C LEU A 146 15.62 -4.77 10.24
N ARG A 147 14.65 -5.60 9.87
CA ARG A 147 14.82 -6.62 8.85
C ARG A 147 14.87 -6.05 7.43
N TYR A 148 14.15 -4.95 7.17
CA TYR A 148 13.92 -4.44 5.82
C TYR A 148 14.68 -3.16 5.52
N LEU A 149 14.92 -2.30 6.51
CA LEU A 149 15.58 -1.01 6.33
C LEU A 149 16.92 -1.07 5.61
N PRO A 150 17.83 -2.05 5.86
CA PRO A 150 19.09 -2.12 5.14
C PRO A 150 18.88 -2.24 3.63
N MET A 151 18.02 -3.14 3.18
CA MET A 151 17.70 -3.37 1.78
C MET A 151 16.98 -2.15 1.16
N ILE A 152 15.98 -1.58 1.87
CA ILE A 152 15.25 -0.40 1.40
C ILE A 152 16.19 0.78 1.17
N ARG A 153 17.09 1.03 2.11
CA ARG A 153 18.06 2.14 2.00
C ARG A 153 19.05 1.95 0.87
N GLU A 154 19.52 0.73 0.63
CA GLU A 154 20.40 0.40 -0.49
C GLU A 154 19.72 0.73 -1.83
N VAL A 155 18.47 0.32 -2.00
CA VAL A 155 17.68 0.64 -3.20
C VAL A 155 17.45 2.15 -3.33
N PHE A 156 17.06 2.82 -2.25
CA PHE A 156 16.80 4.26 -2.27
C PHE A 156 18.05 5.07 -2.60
N GLU A 157 19.20 4.68 -2.06
CA GLU A 157 20.49 5.30 -2.39
C GLU A 157 20.82 5.11 -3.88
N ALA A 158 20.62 3.90 -4.42
CA ALA A 158 20.90 3.60 -5.83
C ALA A 158 20.00 4.42 -6.78
N GLU A 159 18.74 4.64 -6.41
CA GLU A 159 17.74 5.35 -7.22
C GLU A 159 17.63 6.86 -6.89
N GLY A 160 18.45 7.36 -5.97
CA GLY A 160 18.44 8.78 -5.56
C GLY A 160 17.16 9.19 -4.81
N VAL A 161 16.50 8.25 -4.16
CA VAL A 161 15.30 8.49 -3.33
C VAL A 161 15.72 8.89 -1.93
N PRO A 162 15.12 9.93 -1.30
CA PRO A 162 15.41 10.32 0.06
C PRO A 162 15.28 9.16 1.06
N ALA A 163 16.35 8.91 1.84
CA ALA A 163 16.39 7.78 2.79
C ALA A 163 15.33 7.88 3.89
N ASP A 164 14.85 9.09 4.19
CA ASP A 164 13.79 9.32 5.17
C ASP A 164 12.47 8.65 4.78
N LEU A 165 12.21 8.46 3.48
CA LEU A 165 11.03 7.77 2.97
C LEU A 165 11.05 6.26 3.24
N ALA A 166 12.19 5.69 3.66
CA ALA A 166 12.28 4.28 4.07
C ALA A 166 11.38 3.93 5.27
N TYR A 167 10.88 4.94 5.98
CA TYR A 167 9.96 4.77 7.10
C TYR A 167 8.47 4.87 6.71
N VAL A 168 8.12 5.11 5.44
CA VAL A 168 6.72 5.11 4.98
C VAL A 168 6.01 3.81 5.34
N PRO A 169 6.60 2.60 5.17
CA PRO A 169 5.97 1.34 5.56
C PRO A 169 5.63 1.22 7.05
N LEU A 170 6.25 2.01 7.91
CA LEU A 170 5.92 2.04 9.34
C LEU A 170 4.46 2.49 9.56
N ILE A 171 4.03 3.50 8.84
CA ILE A 171 2.68 4.05 8.95
C ILE A 171 1.69 3.23 8.12
N GLU A 172 2.09 2.79 6.93
CA GLU A 172 1.23 2.04 6.01
C GLU A 172 0.82 0.67 6.57
N SER A 173 1.79 -0.08 7.08
CA SER A 173 1.58 -1.48 7.49
C SER A 173 2.28 -1.88 8.79
N ALA A 174 3.02 -0.97 9.43
CA ALA A 174 3.99 -1.31 10.48
C ALA A 174 5.01 -2.39 10.03
N PHE A 175 5.45 -2.32 8.75
CA PHE A 175 6.33 -3.28 8.08
C PHE A 175 5.80 -4.71 8.01
N LYS A 176 4.48 -4.89 7.93
CA LYS A 176 3.84 -6.20 7.73
C LYS A 176 3.68 -6.50 6.24
N ASN A 177 4.31 -7.57 5.75
CA ASN A 177 4.23 -7.96 4.34
C ASN A 177 2.85 -8.47 3.92
N ASN A 178 2.11 -9.08 4.84
CA ASN A 178 0.79 -9.64 4.61
C ASN A 178 -0.34 -8.68 5.00
N ALA A 179 -0.04 -7.40 5.21
CA ALA A 179 -1.03 -6.39 5.53
C ALA A 179 -2.03 -6.23 4.37
N LEU A 180 -3.32 -6.14 4.71
CA LEU A 180 -4.40 -5.91 3.77
C LEU A 180 -5.34 -4.84 4.34
N SER A 181 -5.49 -3.73 3.60
CA SER A 181 -6.38 -2.65 3.99
C SER A 181 -7.84 -2.95 3.62
N ARG A 182 -8.76 -2.16 4.18
CA ARG A 182 -10.17 -2.19 3.78
C ARG A 182 -10.39 -1.80 2.32
N ALA A 183 -9.48 -1.02 1.76
CA ALA A 183 -9.48 -0.60 0.35
C ALA A 183 -8.71 -1.58 -0.56
N SER A 184 -8.33 -2.78 -0.06
CA SER A 184 -7.57 -3.80 -0.79
C SER A 184 -6.13 -3.40 -1.16
N ALA A 185 -5.58 -2.38 -0.53
CA ALA A 185 -4.14 -2.14 -0.57
C ALA A 185 -3.42 -3.27 0.18
N ARG A 186 -2.30 -3.75 -0.36
CA ARG A 186 -1.62 -4.94 0.16
C ARG A 186 -0.11 -4.76 0.29
N GLY A 187 0.43 -5.51 1.25
CA GLY A 187 1.85 -5.60 1.49
C GLY A 187 2.42 -4.48 2.35
N MET A 188 3.72 -4.48 2.48
CA MET A 188 4.43 -3.54 3.33
C MET A 188 4.21 -2.08 2.91
N TRP A 189 4.13 -1.83 1.60
CA TRP A 189 3.97 -0.51 0.99
C TRP A 189 2.51 -0.12 0.72
N GLN A 190 1.55 -1.01 1.01
CA GLN A 190 0.13 -0.79 0.77
C GLN A 190 -0.19 -0.38 -0.67
N PHE A 191 0.39 -1.10 -1.63
CA PHE A 191 0.06 -0.89 -3.03
C PHE A 191 -1.38 -1.27 -3.34
N MET A 192 -2.08 -0.34 -3.98
CA MET A 192 -3.37 -0.64 -4.60
C MET A 192 -3.19 -1.65 -5.74
N PRO A 193 -4.19 -2.47 -6.06
CA PRO A 193 -4.10 -3.42 -7.17
C PRO A 193 -3.68 -2.79 -8.51
N SER A 194 -4.21 -1.60 -8.81
CA SER A 194 -3.84 -0.83 -10.00
C SER A 194 -2.38 -0.44 -10.02
N THR A 195 -1.93 0.15 -8.92
CA THR A 195 -0.56 0.63 -8.79
C THR A 195 0.42 -0.53 -8.92
N GLY A 196 0.13 -1.67 -8.27
CA GLY A 196 0.95 -2.86 -8.42
C GLY A 196 1.07 -3.31 -9.88
N LYS A 197 -0.06 -3.41 -10.62
CA LYS A 197 -0.04 -3.79 -12.04
C LYS A 197 0.65 -2.77 -12.94
N GLU A 198 0.45 -1.47 -12.71
CA GLU A 198 1.14 -0.40 -13.47
C GLU A 198 2.66 -0.50 -13.35
N HIS A 199 3.14 -1.02 -12.23
CA HIS A 199 4.56 -1.23 -11.95
C HIS A 199 5.02 -2.69 -12.11
N GLY A 200 4.26 -3.52 -12.82
CA GLY A 200 4.66 -4.88 -13.20
C GLY A 200 4.62 -5.91 -12.08
N LEU A 201 3.98 -5.60 -10.94
CA LEU A 201 3.79 -6.59 -9.88
C LEU A 201 2.69 -7.57 -10.26
N ASP A 202 3.03 -8.85 -10.31
CA ASP A 202 2.08 -9.91 -10.63
C ASP A 202 1.04 -10.08 -9.53
N GLN A 203 -0.21 -10.14 -9.95
CA GLN A 203 -1.36 -10.35 -9.08
C GLN A 203 -2.20 -11.47 -9.68
N THR A 204 -1.96 -12.67 -9.25
CA THR A 204 -2.72 -13.86 -9.64
C THR A 204 -3.45 -14.43 -8.43
N TRP A 205 -4.28 -15.45 -8.67
CA TRP A 205 -4.93 -16.19 -7.57
C TRP A 205 -3.93 -16.80 -6.57
N PHE A 206 -2.75 -17.21 -7.04
CA PHE A 206 -1.76 -17.89 -6.22
C PHE A 206 -0.64 -16.99 -5.70
N VAL A 207 -0.39 -15.89 -6.38
CA VAL A 207 0.72 -14.98 -6.07
C VAL A 207 0.22 -13.55 -6.12
N ASP A 208 0.56 -12.80 -5.11
CA ASP A 208 0.37 -11.35 -5.07
C ASP A 208 1.69 -10.71 -4.64
N GLU A 209 2.45 -10.27 -5.64
CA GLU A 209 3.79 -9.70 -5.45
C GLU A 209 3.79 -8.38 -4.68
N ARG A 210 2.64 -7.74 -4.48
CA ARG A 210 2.52 -6.59 -3.58
C ARG A 210 2.86 -6.95 -2.14
N ALA A 211 2.75 -8.23 -1.77
CA ALA A 211 3.13 -8.74 -0.45
C ALA A 211 4.60 -9.14 -0.36
N ASP A 212 5.32 -9.22 -1.47
CA ASP A 212 6.74 -9.54 -1.48
C ASP A 212 7.57 -8.28 -1.21
N PRO A 213 8.39 -8.27 -0.15
CA PRO A 213 9.22 -7.12 0.19
C PRO A 213 10.35 -6.83 -0.82
N HIS A 214 10.62 -7.72 -1.77
CA HIS A 214 11.67 -7.57 -2.79
C HIS A 214 11.14 -7.15 -4.15
N SER A 215 9.96 -7.64 -4.55
CA SER A 215 9.41 -7.42 -5.90
C SER A 215 9.19 -5.94 -6.25
N TRP A 216 8.93 -5.08 -5.25
CA TRP A 216 8.75 -3.64 -5.48
C TRP A 216 10.05 -2.95 -5.90
N SER A 217 11.22 -3.39 -5.40
CA SER A 217 12.50 -2.77 -5.74
C SER A 217 12.86 -2.98 -7.21
N ASP A 218 12.57 -4.17 -7.73
CA ASP A 218 12.94 -4.55 -9.09
C ASP A 218 12.02 -3.92 -10.15
N ASN A 219 10.75 -3.71 -9.80
CA ASN A 219 9.74 -3.29 -10.76
C ASN A 219 9.32 -1.80 -10.63
N TYR A 220 9.40 -1.24 -9.44
CA TYR A 220 8.94 0.13 -9.19
C TYR A 220 9.98 1.18 -9.54
N PHE A 221 11.26 0.91 -9.28
CA PHE A 221 12.36 1.84 -9.50
C PHE A 221 13.17 1.58 -10.78
N CYS A 222 13.13 0.36 -11.35
CA CYS A 222 13.89 0.00 -12.56
C CYS A 222 13.11 0.19 -13.88
N SER A 223 11.91 0.76 -13.89
CA SER A 223 11.04 0.81 -15.08
C SER A 223 11.33 1.95 -16.07
N ASP A 224 12.31 2.82 -15.84
CA ASP A 224 12.62 4.00 -16.67
C ASP A 224 14.05 4.04 -17.25
N THR A 225 14.60 2.88 -17.64
CA THR A 225 15.84 2.87 -18.46
C THR A 225 15.60 2.32 -19.84
#